data_6a394f1c79c9a37781324ea3daf987d6
#
_entry.id   6a394f1c79c9a37781324ea3daf987d6
#
_cell.length_a   1.000
_cell.length_b   1.000
_cell.length_c   1.000
_cell.angle_alpha   90.00
_cell.angle_beta   90.00
_cell.angle_gamma   90.00
#
_symmetry.space_group_name_H-M   'P 1'
#
loop_
_entity.id
_entity.type
_entity.pdbx_description
1 polymer ?
#
loop_
_entity_poly.entity_id
_entity_poly.type
_entity_poly.pdbx_seq_one_letter_code
_entity_poly.pdbx_strand_id
1 'polypeptide(L)'
;MNLNILYILVFLIFVFYYFDYNETFINDDDKIYLKIFRKSHPWSKGFIKNTDFDIKLDIQDNNKNKKTITSILMSRCLYKFDNKLYLSQFLQNKYYYPKTYIYNKHNNYIPDDNNTWFIKKCAYGSYGGKDIYIANNYNDIKNTLIGNNTYIIQKSVSNLYLFDGIKGDIRMHYLVILYKNKLHFYLYKDGHIKLAKDKYDNDAITTDVQLTNVSQVGENDLSRSLYFSSKYENYDPMFFRIKSILTDLSKEIKKQFPKNYKSFYALEYQLCGPDIIFDNDMNPYLLELNTNFPAYVMKKDINQVKKTKRELADILTNQLFQKAVNKEDIELENHGFIKLL
;
A
#
# COMPACT_ATOMS: atom_id res chain seq x y z
N MET A 1 35.65 12.15 30.99
CA MET A 1 34.21 11.96 30.62
C MET A 1 33.82 10.57 31.07
N ASN A 2 32.81 10.46 31.91
CA ASN A 2 32.42 9.19 32.54
C ASN A 2 31.89 8.22 31.46
N LEU A 3 32.38 6.98 31.42
CA LEU A 3 32.07 5.98 30.42
C LEU A 3 30.53 5.80 30.25
N ASN A 4 29.80 5.91 31.36
CA ASN A 4 28.34 5.83 31.40
C ASN A 4 27.65 6.99 30.65
N ILE A 5 28.24 8.20 30.67
CA ILE A 5 27.72 9.35 29.92
C ILE A 5 27.98 9.17 28.44
N LEU A 6 29.11 8.57 28.06
CA LEU A 6 29.41 8.24 26.67
C LEU A 6 28.45 7.17 26.10
N TYR A 7 28.14 6.13 26.90
CA TYR A 7 27.16 5.11 26.51
C TYR A 7 25.75 5.68 26.36
N ILE A 8 25.33 6.57 27.25
CA ILE A 8 24.04 7.26 27.17
C ILE A 8 24.00 8.19 25.94
N LEU A 9 25.07 8.93 25.66
CA LEU A 9 25.16 9.79 24.46
C LEU A 9 25.18 8.98 23.18
N VAL A 10 25.92 7.86 23.11
CA VAL A 10 25.93 6.97 21.95
C VAL A 10 24.57 6.28 21.76
N PHE A 11 23.94 5.86 22.88
CA PHE A 11 22.59 5.29 22.82
C PHE A 11 21.55 6.32 22.35
N LEU A 12 21.63 7.56 22.87
CA LEU A 12 20.75 8.65 22.40
C LEU A 12 21.01 9.02 20.93
N ILE A 13 22.29 9.07 20.50
CA ILE A 13 22.64 9.28 19.09
C ILE A 13 22.12 8.10 18.23
N PHE A 14 22.24 6.86 18.71
CA PHE A 14 21.74 5.68 18.02
C PHE A 14 20.21 5.68 17.95
N VAL A 15 19.53 6.06 19.03
CA VAL A 15 18.08 6.25 19.06
C VAL A 15 17.68 7.41 18.15
N PHE A 16 18.41 8.53 18.15
CA PHE A 16 18.15 9.64 17.23
C PHE A 16 18.47 9.32 15.76
N TYR A 17 19.47 8.50 15.47
CA TYR A 17 19.84 8.12 14.10
C TYR A 17 19.01 6.97 13.55
N TYR A 18 18.58 6.04 14.40
CA TYR A 18 17.74 4.89 13.98
C TYR A 18 16.25 5.21 13.98
N PHE A 19 15.84 6.22 14.77
CA PHE A 19 14.49 6.72 14.82
C PHE A 19 14.52 8.20 14.43
N ASP A 20 14.36 8.48 13.16
CA ASP A 20 14.24 9.85 12.64
C ASP A 20 12.83 10.39 13.00
N TYR A 21 12.63 10.72 14.28
CA TYR A 21 11.40 11.24 14.85
C TYR A 21 11.42 12.75 14.93
N ASN A 22 10.41 13.39 14.42
CA ASN A 22 10.13 14.80 14.68
C ASN A 22 9.05 14.94 15.74
N GLU A 23 9.37 15.58 16.81
CA GLU A 23 8.42 16.01 17.82
C GLU A 23 8.09 17.48 17.65
N THR A 24 6.82 17.81 17.70
CA THR A 24 6.35 19.13 18.08
C THR A 24 5.20 18.96 19.05
N PHE A 25 5.39 19.35 20.28
CA PHE A 25 4.39 19.26 21.34
C PHE A 25 3.77 20.62 21.60
N ILE A 26 2.49 20.68 21.69
CA ILE A 26 1.74 21.78 22.27
C ILE A 26 0.64 21.18 23.16
N ASN A 27 0.49 21.69 24.34
CA ASN A 27 -0.43 21.17 25.32
C ASN A 27 -1.74 21.98 25.24
N ASP A 28 -2.75 21.40 24.57
CA ASP A 28 -4.11 21.92 24.51
C ASP A 28 -5.10 20.80 24.33
N ASP A 29 -6.20 20.81 25.07
CA ASP A 29 -7.17 19.72 25.16
C ASP A 29 -7.95 19.44 23.87
N ASP A 30 -7.85 20.29 22.85
CA ASP A 30 -8.63 20.20 21.61
C ASP A 30 -7.83 19.73 20.38
N LYS A 31 -6.59 19.28 20.55
CA LYS A 31 -5.73 18.89 19.41
C LYS A 31 -5.80 17.42 19.09
N ILE A 32 -5.77 17.12 17.78
CA ILE A 32 -5.72 15.77 17.23
C ILE A 32 -4.30 15.23 17.31
N TYR A 33 -4.11 14.08 17.94
CA TYR A 33 -2.82 13.40 17.99
C TYR A 33 -2.76 12.33 16.91
N LEU A 34 -1.87 12.50 15.94
CA LEU A 34 -1.59 11.52 14.90
C LEU A 34 -0.24 10.86 15.18
N LYS A 35 -0.22 9.56 15.44
CA LYS A 35 1.01 8.81 15.62
C LYS A 35 1.62 8.49 14.26
N ILE A 36 2.72 9.16 13.91
CA ILE A 36 3.49 8.90 12.69
C ILE A 36 4.88 8.38 13.10
N PHE A 37 5.33 7.33 12.40
CA PHE A 37 6.55 6.59 12.77
C PHE A 37 7.85 7.13 12.24
N ARG A 38 7.85 8.04 11.27
CA ARG A 38 9.07 8.59 10.67
C ARG A 38 8.88 10.05 10.23
N LYS A 39 9.91 10.85 10.45
CA LYS A 39 10.06 12.22 9.93
C LYS A 39 9.86 12.33 8.42
N SER A 40 10.32 11.30 7.71
CA SER A 40 10.17 11.14 6.28
C SER A 40 8.80 10.65 5.86
N HIS A 41 7.88 10.40 6.83
CA HIS A 41 6.53 9.95 6.49
C HIS A 41 5.86 11.04 5.66
N PRO A 42 5.40 10.71 4.45
CA PRO A 42 4.86 11.68 3.49
C PRO A 42 3.72 12.53 4.05
N TRP A 43 2.96 11.96 4.97
CA TRP A 43 1.87 12.61 5.69
C TRP A 43 2.35 13.79 6.55
N SER A 44 3.56 13.69 7.14
CA SER A 44 4.10 14.77 7.95
C SER A 44 4.39 16.04 7.13
N LYS A 45 4.72 15.90 5.84
CA LYS A 45 5.04 17.04 4.97
C LYS A 45 3.84 17.57 4.16
N GLY A 46 2.86 16.69 3.84
CA GLY A 46 1.69 17.03 3.05
C GLY A 46 0.47 17.41 3.90
N PHE A 47 0.22 16.70 4.98
CA PHE A 47 -0.92 16.92 5.89
C PHE A 47 -0.77 18.17 6.77
N ILE A 48 0.43 18.35 7.36
CA ILE A 48 0.66 19.39 8.37
C ILE A 48 0.67 20.80 7.75
N LYS A 49 1.04 20.92 6.48
CA LYS A 49 1.15 22.23 5.83
C LYS A 49 -0.15 22.82 5.31
N ASN A 50 -1.21 22.03 5.18
CA ASN A 50 -2.46 22.45 4.52
C ASN A 50 -3.69 22.39 5.43
N THR A 51 -3.53 22.20 6.73
CA THR A 51 -4.63 22.13 7.68
C THR A 51 -4.50 23.25 8.69
N ASP A 52 -5.59 23.92 8.99
CA ASP A 52 -5.70 24.86 10.13
C ASP A 52 -5.65 24.11 11.49
N PHE A 53 -5.30 22.82 11.46
CA PHE A 53 -5.20 21.96 12.64
C PHE A 53 -3.75 21.62 12.93
N ASP A 54 -3.34 21.82 14.15
CA ASP A 54 -2.11 21.27 14.68
C ASP A 54 -2.28 19.76 14.88
N ILE A 55 -1.84 18.98 13.91
CA ILE A 55 -1.78 17.53 14.05
C ILE A 55 -0.53 17.19 14.84
N LYS A 56 -0.70 16.69 16.04
CA LYS A 56 0.42 16.26 16.87
C LYS A 56 0.70 14.77 16.73
N LEU A 57 1.98 14.48 16.76
CA LEU A 57 2.56 13.16 16.74
C LEU A 57 2.92 12.76 18.16
N ASP A 58 2.26 11.78 18.74
CA ASP A 58 2.66 11.23 20.02
C ASP A 58 3.46 9.93 19.81
N ILE A 59 4.68 9.94 20.33
CA ILE A 59 5.64 8.84 20.19
C ILE A 59 5.68 7.98 21.46
N GLN A 60 5.24 8.51 22.59
CA GLN A 60 5.27 7.81 23.87
C GLN A 60 3.84 7.51 24.37
N ASP A 61 3.43 6.29 24.13
CA ASP A 61 2.10 5.83 24.45
C ASP A 61 2.04 5.16 25.83
N ASN A 62 2.19 5.94 26.87
CA ASN A 62 1.81 5.53 28.21
C ASN A 62 0.44 6.13 28.66
N ASN A 63 -0.10 7.08 27.90
CA ASN A 63 -1.40 7.66 28.13
C ASN A 63 -2.41 7.12 27.12
N LYS A 64 -3.27 6.24 27.58
CA LYS A 64 -4.44 5.70 26.85
C LYS A 64 -5.48 6.80 26.58
N ASN A 65 -5.05 7.89 25.95
CA ASN A 65 -5.94 9.01 25.68
C ASN A 65 -6.81 8.66 24.45
N LYS A 66 -8.13 8.58 24.67
CA LYS A 66 -9.12 8.30 23.62
C LYS A 66 -9.15 9.32 22.47
N LYS A 67 -8.39 10.40 22.57
CA LYS A 67 -8.21 11.40 21.51
C LYS A 67 -7.12 11.04 20.51
N THR A 68 -6.30 10.02 20.77
CA THR A 68 -5.18 9.64 19.90
C THR A 68 -5.67 8.84 18.70
N ILE A 69 -5.17 9.21 17.52
CA ILE A 69 -5.39 8.49 16.28
C ILE A 69 -4.12 7.69 15.97
N THR A 70 -4.27 6.42 15.63
CA THR A 70 -3.12 5.59 15.26
C THR A 70 -3.36 4.81 13.96
N SER A 71 -2.28 4.38 13.35
CA SER A 71 -2.36 3.48 12.20
C SER A 71 -2.67 2.06 12.66
N ILE A 72 -3.59 1.36 11.96
CA ILE A 72 -3.89 -0.07 12.16
C ILE A 72 -2.64 -0.94 11.90
N LEU A 73 -1.68 -0.47 11.12
CA LEU A 73 -0.37 -1.11 10.98
C LEU A 73 0.27 -1.43 12.33
N MET A 74 0.04 -0.57 13.30
CA MET A 74 0.61 -0.70 14.64
C MET A 74 -0.10 -1.74 15.48
N SER A 75 -1.40 -1.95 15.24
CA SER A 75 -2.22 -2.89 16.01
C SER A 75 -2.12 -4.34 15.54
N ARG A 76 -1.17 -4.67 14.65
CA ARG A 76 -0.74 -6.02 14.27
C ARG A 76 -1.48 -6.72 13.14
N CYS A 77 -2.54 -6.17 12.57
CA CYS A 77 -3.34 -6.97 11.63
C CYS A 77 -3.04 -6.72 10.15
N LEU A 78 -2.86 -5.48 9.73
CA LEU A 78 -2.77 -5.17 8.29
C LEU A 78 -1.34 -5.05 7.74
N TYR A 79 -0.32 -4.79 8.57
CA TYR A 79 1.05 -4.70 8.08
C TYR A 79 1.54 -6.00 7.41
N LYS A 80 0.94 -7.13 7.79
CA LYS A 80 1.26 -8.43 7.19
C LYS A 80 0.98 -8.47 5.69
N PHE A 81 -0.04 -7.74 5.22
CA PHE A 81 -0.44 -7.73 3.81
C PHE A 81 0.53 -6.96 2.90
N ASP A 82 1.37 -6.09 3.47
CA ASP A 82 2.51 -5.48 2.76
C ASP A 82 3.64 -6.49 2.49
N ASN A 83 3.67 -7.57 3.25
CA ASN A 83 4.62 -8.65 3.05
C ASN A 83 4.15 -9.58 1.93
N LYS A 84 4.94 -9.66 0.86
CA LYS A 84 4.63 -10.45 -0.34
C LYS A 84 4.35 -11.93 -0.03
N LEU A 85 5.13 -12.52 0.89
CA LEU A 85 4.95 -13.92 1.28
C LEU A 85 3.61 -14.13 1.98
N TYR A 86 3.29 -13.29 2.96
CA TYR A 86 2.03 -13.39 3.68
C TYR A 86 0.82 -13.17 2.77
N LEU A 87 0.88 -12.13 1.92
CA LEU A 87 -0.18 -11.85 0.95
C LEU A 87 -0.40 -13.04 0.01
N SER A 88 0.69 -13.66 -0.47
CA SER A 88 0.62 -14.83 -1.35
C SER A 88 0.01 -16.04 -0.65
N GLN A 89 0.38 -16.32 0.60
CA GLN A 89 -0.22 -17.39 1.40
C GLN A 89 -1.72 -17.15 1.64
N PHE A 90 -2.08 -15.90 1.85
CA PHE A 90 -3.45 -15.50 2.14
C PHE A 90 -4.37 -15.56 0.91
N LEU A 91 -3.83 -15.24 -0.29
CA LEU A 91 -4.60 -15.11 -1.52
C LEU A 91 -4.42 -16.26 -2.51
N GLN A 92 -3.56 -17.24 -2.24
CA GLN A 92 -3.17 -18.28 -3.21
C GLN A 92 -4.33 -19.03 -3.87
N ASN A 93 -5.49 -19.10 -3.21
CA ASN A 93 -6.69 -19.78 -3.71
C ASN A 93 -7.77 -18.82 -4.21
N LYS A 94 -7.47 -17.54 -4.31
CA LYS A 94 -8.42 -16.55 -4.80
C LYS A 94 -8.33 -16.41 -6.32
N TYR A 95 -9.46 -16.42 -7.00
CA TYR A 95 -9.54 -16.30 -8.47
C TYR A 95 -8.93 -15.00 -9.00
N TYR A 96 -8.90 -13.97 -8.17
CA TYR A 96 -8.34 -12.66 -8.49
C TYR A 96 -6.88 -12.50 -8.04
N TYR A 97 -6.18 -13.58 -7.73
CA TYR A 97 -4.75 -13.56 -7.42
C TYR A 97 -4.01 -14.43 -8.44
N PRO A 98 -2.96 -13.92 -9.10
CA PRO A 98 -2.25 -14.71 -10.10
C PRO A 98 -1.67 -15.99 -9.48
N LYS A 99 -1.65 -17.06 -10.26
CA LYS A 99 -1.07 -18.35 -9.82
C LYS A 99 0.32 -18.13 -9.26
N THR A 100 0.53 -18.57 -8.03
CA THR A 100 1.73 -18.24 -7.27
C THR A 100 2.25 -19.46 -6.54
N TYR A 101 3.57 -19.67 -6.61
CA TYR A 101 4.29 -20.68 -5.85
C TYR A 101 5.23 -20.01 -4.87
N ILE A 102 5.41 -20.63 -3.70
CA ILE A 102 6.36 -20.17 -2.69
C ILE A 102 7.54 -21.12 -2.71
N TYR A 103 8.72 -20.60 -3.01
CA TYR A 103 9.96 -21.34 -3.01
C TYR A 103 10.76 -21.04 -1.74
N ASN A 104 11.18 -22.07 -1.01
CA ASN A 104 12.04 -21.96 0.16
C ASN A 104 12.70 -23.33 0.45
N LYS A 105 13.48 -23.42 1.52
CA LYS A 105 14.17 -24.67 1.91
C LYS A 105 13.26 -25.89 2.16
N HIS A 106 11.96 -25.67 2.41
CA HIS A 106 10.97 -26.73 2.66
C HIS A 106 10.07 -27.00 1.46
N ASN A 107 10.02 -26.08 0.52
CA ASN A 107 9.24 -26.18 -0.73
C ASN A 107 10.11 -25.67 -1.87
N ASN A 108 10.61 -26.57 -2.68
CA ASN A 108 11.53 -26.31 -3.78
C ASN A 108 10.90 -26.52 -5.16
N TYR A 109 9.56 -26.51 -5.24
CA TYR A 109 8.88 -26.63 -6.52
C TYR A 109 9.16 -25.39 -7.39
N ILE A 110 9.56 -25.65 -8.64
CA ILE A 110 9.76 -24.67 -9.69
C ILE A 110 8.82 -25.06 -10.84
N PRO A 111 7.99 -24.11 -11.35
CA PRO A 111 7.15 -24.41 -12.50
C PRO A 111 8.02 -24.68 -13.73
N ASP A 112 7.61 -25.70 -14.50
CA ASP A 112 8.28 -26.12 -15.74
C ASP A 112 7.30 -25.94 -16.91
N ASP A 113 6.95 -24.70 -17.18
CA ASP A 113 6.16 -24.30 -18.33
C ASP A 113 6.75 -23.03 -18.97
N ASN A 114 6.48 -22.85 -20.26
CA ASN A 114 6.96 -21.70 -21.06
C ASN A 114 6.08 -20.47 -20.85
N ASN A 115 5.81 -20.11 -19.60
CA ASN A 115 5.11 -18.89 -19.26
C ASN A 115 6.08 -17.84 -18.72
N THR A 116 5.69 -16.58 -18.78
CA THR A 116 6.43 -15.52 -18.08
C THR A 116 6.13 -15.56 -16.58
N TRP A 117 7.19 -15.61 -15.78
CA TRP A 117 7.15 -15.68 -14.33
C TRP A 117 7.88 -14.50 -13.70
N PHE A 118 7.26 -13.93 -12.66
CA PHE A 118 7.88 -12.90 -11.82
C PHE A 118 8.39 -13.55 -10.55
N ILE A 119 9.71 -13.53 -10.37
CA ILE A 119 10.38 -14.09 -9.19
C ILE A 119 10.67 -12.94 -8.25
N LYS A 120 9.99 -12.92 -7.10
CA LYS A 120 10.06 -11.84 -6.13
C LYS A 120 10.74 -12.34 -4.86
N LYS A 121 11.89 -11.78 -4.51
CA LYS A 121 12.58 -12.12 -3.26
C LYS A 121 11.79 -11.59 -2.06
N CYS A 122 11.55 -12.46 -1.06
CA CYS A 122 10.84 -12.11 0.17
C CYS A 122 11.84 -11.71 1.27
N ALA A 123 12.63 -10.67 1.02
CA ALA A 123 13.55 -10.12 2.03
C ALA A 123 12.91 -8.92 2.72
N TYR A 124 13.31 -8.69 3.98
CA TYR A 124 12.93 -7.47 4.69
C TYR A 124 13.54 -6.25 3.99
N GLY A 125 12.73 -5.29 3.58
CA GLY A 125 13.21 -4.10 2.88
C GLY A 125 13.21 -4.19 1.34
N SER A 126 12.65 -5.25 0.75
CA SER A 126 12.45 -5.37 -0.71
C SER A 126 11.32 -4.48 -1.19
N TYR A 127 11.62 -3.21 -1.50
CA TYR A 127 10.66 -2.24 -2.01
C TYR A 127 11.01 -1.76 -3.42
N GLY A 128 9.99 -1.32 -4.16
CA GLY A 128 10.18 -0.60 -5.43
C GLY A 128 10.63 -1.47 -6.60
N GLY A 129 10.34 -2.75 -6.60
CA GLY A 129 10.66 -3.65 -7.73
C GLY A 129 12.13 -4.08 -7.84
N LYS A 130 13.01 -3.66 -6.93
CA LYS A 130 14.46 -3.95 -6.99
C LYS A 130 14.82 -5.43 -6.93
N ASP A 131 13.95 -6.24 -6.31
CA ASP A 131 14.14 -7.68 -6.14
C ASP A 131 13.10 -8.49 -6.92
N ILE A 132 12.71 -7.99 -8.10
CA ILE A 132 11.83 -8.69 -9.03
C ILE A 132 12.65 -9.08 -10.25
N TYR A 133 12.70 -10.37 -10.53
CA TYR A 133 13.32 -10.95 -11.70
C TYR A 133 12.23 -11.51 -12.60
N ILE A 134 12.49 -11.54 -13.91
CA ILE A 134 11.55 -12.03 -14.91
C ILE A 134 12.20 -13.20 -15.62
N ALA A 135 11.47 -14.30 -15.77
CA ALA A 135 11.93 -15.51 -16.42
C ALA A 135 10.79 -16.14 -17.22
N ASN A 136 11.11 -16.85 -18.29
CA ASN A 136 10.14 -17.52 -19.15
C ASN A 136 10.39 -19.03 -19.30
N ASN A 137 11.35 -19.58 -18.59
CA ASN A 137 11.66 -21.01 -18.60
C ASN A 137 12.23 -21.48 -17.26
N TYR A 138 12.23 -22.79 -17.06
CA TYR A 138 12.72 -23.45 -15.85
C TYR A 138 14.14 -23.06 -15.46
N ASN A 139 15.06 -23.02 -16.43
CA ASN A 139 16.48 -22.78 -16.15
C ASN A 139 16.70 -21.34 -15.64
N ASP A 140 16.05 -20.37 -16.25
CA ASP A 140 16.13 -18.97 -15.82
C ASP A 140 15.54 -18.77 -14.42
N ILE A 141 14.40 -19.42 -14.14
CA ILE A 141 13.83 -19.41 -12.77
C ILE A 141 14.85 -19.99 -11.80
N LYS A 142 15.38 -21.20 -12.09
CA LYS A 142 16.32 -21.90 -11.23
C LYS A 142 17.59 -21.07 -10.96
N ASN A 143 18.14 -20.44 -12.00
CA ASN A 143 19.35 -19.62 -11.88
C ASN A 143 19.14 -18.36 -11.03
N THR A 144 17.90 -17.88 -10.91
CA THR A 144 17.53 -16.72 -10.08
C THR A 144 17.43 -17.07 -8.60
N LEU A 145 17.13 -18.35 -8.28
CA LEU A 145 16.89 -18.79 -6.91
C LEU A 145 18.21 -19.10 -6.19
N ILE A 146 18.76 -18.08 -5.53
CA ILE A 146 20.09 -18.14 -4.91
C ILE A 146 19.98 -18.35 -3.39
N GLY A 147 20.71 -19.33 -2.88
CA GLY A 147 20.88 -19.58 -1.45
C GLY A 147 19.59 -20.01 -0.73
N ASN A 148 19.53 -19.78 0.59
CA ASN A 148 18.40 -20.18 1.43
C ASN A 148 17.31 -19.11 1.53
N ASN A 149 17.18 -18.24 0.51
CA ASN A 149 16.17 -17.19 0.50
C ASN A 149 14.77 -17.77 0.22
N THR A 150 13.75 -17.07 0.68
CA THR A 150 12.36 -17.34 0.28
C THR A 150 12.01 -16.46 -0.91
N TYR A 151 11.40 -17.06 -1.91
CA TYR A 151 10.92 -16.39 -3.12
C TYR A 151 9.45 -16.69 -3.38
N ILE A 152 8.79 -15.75 -4.03
CA ILE A 152 7.50 -15.94 -4.67
C ILE A 152 7.74 -16.06 -6.17
N ILE A 153 7.25 -17.14 -6.77
CA ILE A 153 7.25 -17.35 -8.22
C ILE A 153 5.81 -17.18 -8.68
N GLN A 154 5.51 -16.01 -9.24
CA GLN A 154 4.16 -15.61 -9.62
C GLN A 154 4.02 -15.57 -11.14
N LYS A 155 3.00 -16.27 -11.66
CA LYS A 155 2.72 -16.32 -13.09
C LYS A 155 2.28 -14.94 -13.60
N SER A 156 2.75 -14.55 -14.77
CA SER A 156 2.20 -13.41 -15.50
C SER A 156 0.71 -13.65 -15.81
N VAL A 157 -0.09 -12.61 -15.73
CA VAL A 157 -1.46 -12.64 -16.21
C VAL A 157 -1.42 -12.77 -17.73
N SER A 158 -2.13 -13.74 -18.28
CA SER A 158 -2.23 -13.95 -19.71
C SER A 158 -3.22 -12.98 -20.34
N ASN A 159 -3.11 -12.74 -21.65
CA ASN A 159 -4.05 -11.91 -22.40
C ASN A 159 -4.31 -10.55 -21.75
N LEU A 160 -3.22 -9.83 -21.40
CA LEU A 160 -3.28 -8.57 -20.68
C LEU A 160 -4.10 -7.50 -21.40
N TYR A 161 -4.93 -6.78 -20.64
CA TYR A 161 -5.46 -5.50 -21.08
C TYR A 161 -4.33 -4.47 -21.12
N LEU A 162 -4.12 -3.86 -22.28
CA LEU A 162 -3.05 -2.91 -22.52
C LEU A 162 -3.63 -1.50 -22.66
N PHE A 163 -2.96 -0.55 -22.06
CA PHE A 163 -3.26 0.89 -22.17
C PHE A 163 -2.46 1.46 -23.35
N ASP A 164 -3.12 1.64 -24.50
CA ASP A 164 -2.47 2.07 -25.76
C ASP A 164 -1.27 1.20 -26.15
N GLY A 165 -1.40 -0.12 -25.97
CA GLY A 165 -0.34 -1.08 -26.27
C GLY A 165 0.74 -1.17 -25.20
N ILE A 166 0.57 -0.53 -24.05
CA ILE A 166 1.52 -0.54 -22.93
C ILE A 166 0.91 -1.29 -21.74
N LYS A 167 1.71 -2.14 -21.10
CA LYS A 167 1.32 -2.81 -19.86
C LYS A 167 1.14 -1.80 -18.73
N GLY A 168 0.02 -1.92 -18.01
CA GLY A 168 -0.27 -1.04 -16.88
C GLY A 168 -0.97 -1.77 -15.74
N ASP A 169 -0.85 -1.23 -14.54
CA ASP A 169 -1.68 -1.60 -13.39
C ASP A 169 -2.34 -0.37 -12.78
N ILE A 170 -3.50 -0.59 -12.15
CA ILE A 170 -4.30 0.47 -11.53
C ILE A 170 -4.01 0.47 -10.03
N ARG A 171 -3.49 1.60 -9.51
CA ARG A 171 -3.36 1.88 -8.09
C ARG A 171 -4.62 2.57 -7.60
N MET A 172 -5.35 1.90 -6.71
CA MET A 172 -6.50 2.47 -6.02
C MET A 172 -6.15 2.94 -4.60
N HIS A 173 -7.11 3.58 -3.94
CA HIS A 173 -7.02 3.96 -2.53
C HIS A 173 -8.09 3.19 -1.74
N TYR A 174 -7.63 2.25 -0.93
CA TYR A 174 -8.44 1.38 -0.10
C TYR A 174 -8.21 1.71 1.37
N LEU A 175 -9.25 2.14 2.05
CA LEU A 175 -9.20 2.61 3.44
C LEU A 175 -9.87 1.60 4.34
N VAL A 176 -9.16 1.20 5.39
CA VAL A 176 -9.68 0.38 6.49
C VAL A 176 -9.66 1.22 7.74
N ILE A 177 -10.76 1.26 8.48
CA ILE A 177 -10.85 1.95 9.76
C ILE A 177 -11.45 1.05 10.83
N LEU A 178 -10.93 1.20 12.04
CA LEU A 178 -11.53 0.69 13.25
C LEU A 178 -12.04 1.87 14.07
N TYR A 179 -13.34 2.06 14.08
CA TYR A 179 -14.00 3.15 14.78
C TYR A 179 -15.18 2.62 15.60
N LYS A 180 -15.32 3.08 16.83
CA LYS A 180 -16.35 2.58 17.78
C LYS A 180 -16.35 1.04 17.87
N ASN A 181 -15.16 0.42 17.86
CA ASN A 181 -14.93 -1.03 17.85
C ASN A 181 -15.52 -1.80 16.65
N LYS A 182 -15.77 -1.12 15.54
CA LYS A 182 -16.26 -1.74 14.29
C LYS A 182 -15.27 -1.48 13.16
N LEU A 183 -14.97 -2.53 12.40
CA LEU A 183 -14.20 -2.41 11.16
C LEU A 183 -15.11 -1.93 10.03
N HIS A 184 -14.63 -0.93 9.32
CA HIS A 184 -15.24 -0.42 8.10
C HIS A 184 -14.21 -0.40 7.00
N PHE A 185 -14.67 -0.64 5.78
CA PHE A 185 -13.84 -0.74 4.59
C PHE A 185 -14.39 0.15 3.50
N TYR A 186 -13.53 0.96 2.90
CA TYR A 186 -13.91 1.93 1.89
C TYR A 186 -12.96 1.88 0.70
N LEU A 187 -13.50 2.15 -0.47
CA LEU A 187 -12.76 2.33 -1.72
C LEU A 187 -12.99 3.77 -2.20
N TYR A 188 -11.92 4.51 -2.44
CA TYR A 188 -12.02 5.83 -3.05
C TYR A 188 -12.28 5.69 -4.55
N LYS A 189 -13.12 6.55 -5.11
CA LYS A 189 -13.57 6.49 -6.51
C LYS A 189 -12.46 6.64 -7.54
N ASP A 190 -11.43 7.43 -7.22
CA ASP A 190 -10.36 7.75 -8.16
C ASP A 190 -9.06 7.02 -7.81
N GLY A 191 -8.27 6.74 -8.83
CA GLY A 191 -6.97 6.11 -8.74
C GLY A 191 -6.01 6.61 -9.80
N HIS A 192 -4.97 5.86 -10.06
CA HIS A 192 -4.07 6.13 -11.18
C HIS A 192 -3.53 4.84 -11.79
N ILE A 193 -3.31 4.89 -13.09
CA ILE A 193 -2.71 3.81 -13.86
C ILE A 193 -1.20 4.06 -13.91
N LYS A 194 -0.43 3.07 -13.54
CA LYS A 194 1.03 3.05 -13.68
C LYS A 194 1.39 2.25 -14.92
N LEU A 195 2.13 2.84 -15.84
CA LEU A 195 2.49 2.23 -17.11
C LEU A 195 3.94 1.69 -17.09
N ALA A 196 4.17 0.61 -17.80
CA ALA A 196 5.50 0.17 -18.17
C ALA A 196 6.18 1.23 -19.06
N LYS A 197 7.49 1.16 -19.25
CA LYS A 197 8.22 2.17 -20.02
C LYS A 197 8.02 2.00 -21.52
N ASP A 198 8.07 0.76 -21.98
CA ASP A 198 8.03 0.44 -23.39
C ASP A 198 6.71 -0.27 -23.75
N LYS A 199 6.39 -0.30 -25.03
CA LYS A 199 5.26 -1.07 -25.56
C LYS A 199 5.38 -2.53 -25.18
N TYR A 200 4.24 -3.13 -24.90
CA TYR A 200 4.18 -4.52 -24.46
C TYR A 200 4.55 -5.47 -25.60
N ASP A 201 5.41 -6.42 -25.26
CA ASP A 201 5.78 -7.54 -26.10
C ASP A 201 5.77 -8.79 -25.20
N ASN A 202 5.05 -9.82 -25.62
CA ASN A 202 4.93 -11.08 -24.87
C ASN A 202 6.27 -11.81 -24.68
N ASP A 203 7.16 -11.68 -25.66
CA ASP A 203 8.45 -12.38 -25.67
C ASP A 203 9.54 -11.58 -24.95
N ALA A 204 9.30 -10.30 -24.70
CA ALA A 204 10.26 -9.45 -24.01
C ALA A 204 10.20 -9.68 -22.48
N ILE A 205 11.30 -10.18 -21.93
CA ILE A 205 11.49 -10.37 -20.48
C ILE A 205 12.23 -9.21 -19.80
N THR A 206 12.23 -8.03 -20.42
CA THR A 206 12.88 -6.85 -19.87
C THR A 206 12.04 -6.14 -18.83
N THR A 207 12.68 -5.49 -17.87
CA THR A 207 12.00 -4.69 -16.84
C THR A 207 11.23 -3.52 -17.45
N ASP A 208 11.71 -2.93 -18.52
CA ASP A 208 11.11 -1.77 -19.19
C ASP A 208 9.75 -2.10 -19.84
N VAL A 209 9.56 -3.35 -20.27
CA VAL A 209 8.30 -3.86 -20.85
C VAL A 209 7.37 -4.43 -19.76
N GLN A 210 7.94 -5.12 -18.77
CA GLN A 210 7.16 -5.95 -17.86
C GLN A 210 6.84 -5.31 -16.51
N LEU A 211 7.62 -4.31 -16.05
CA LEU A 211 7.41 -3.68 -14.76
C LEU A 211 6.82 -2.27 -14.88
N THR A 212 5.79 -2.02 -14.09
CA THR A 212 5.10 -0.72 -14.00
C THR A 212 5.65 0.14 -12.85
N ASN A 213 6.66 -0.36 -12.11
CA ASN A 213 7.24 0.33 -10.97
C ASN A 213 8.02 1.58 -11.39
N VAL A 214 7.46 2.72 -11.11
CA VAL A 214 8.02 4.05 -11.43
C VAL A 214 9.35 4.35 -10.71
N SER A 215 9.70 3.60 -9.67
CA SER A 215 10.99 3.78 -8.96
C SER A 215 12.21 3.33 -9.75
N GLN A 216 12.03 2.52 -10.77
CA GLN A 216 13.11 2.07 -11.67
C GLN A 216 13.33 3.02 -12.86
N VAL A 217 12.53 4.08 -12.96
CA VAL A 217 12.55 5.04 -14.05
C VAL A 217 13.11 6.36 -13.57
N GLY A 218 13.92 7.01 -14.40
CA GLY A 218 14.47 8.34 -14.12
C GLY A 218 13.40 9.33 -13.64
N GLU A 219 13.78 10.23 -12.75
CA GLU A 219 12.88 11.08 -11.95
C GLU A 219 11.93 12.00 -12.76
N ASN A 220 12.05 12.05 -14.09
CA ASN A 220 11.41 13.08 -14.92
C ASN A 220 10.36 12.57 -15.91
N ASP A 221 10.05 11.27 -15.95
CA ASP A 221 9.09 10.74 -16.92
C ASP A 221 7.65 10.71 -16.37
N LEU A 222 6.95 11.82 -16.55
CA LEU A 222 5.53 11.97 -16.17
C LEU A 222 4.59 11.23 -17.13
N SER A 223 5.04 10.78 -18.29
CA SER A 223 4.23 10.14 -19.34
C SER A 223 3.71 8.76 -18.93
N ARG A 224 4.26 8.17 -17.87
CA ARG A 224 4.00 6.80 -17.42
C ARG A 224 2.90 6.68 -16.37
N SER A 225 2.09 7.69 -16.23
CA SER A 225 0.96 7.67 -15.30
C SER A 225 -0.26 8.31 -15.94
N LEU A 226 -1.39 7.58 -15.91
CA LEU A 226 -2.69 8.09 -16.35
C LEU A 226 -3.61 8.24 -15.15
N TYR A 227 -4.58 9.14 -15.27
CA TYR A 227 -5.59 9.32 -14.24
C TYR A 227 -6.74 8.33 -14.45
N PHE A 228 -7.03 7.53 -13.43
CA PHE A 228 -8.14 6.59 -13.44
C PHE A 228 -9.33 7.18 -12.67
N SER A 229 -10.35 7.59 -13.41
CA SER A 229 -11.57 8.21 -12.87
C SER A 229 -12.75 7.92 -13.81
N SER A 230 -13.95 8.36 -13.44
CA SER A 230 -15.16 8.23 -14.24
C SER A 230 -15.09 8.83 -15.66
N LYS A 231 -14.02 9.55 -15.98
CA LYS A 231 -13.73 10.06 -17.33
C LYS A 231 -12.89 9.10 -18.18
N TYR A 232 -12.35 8.05 -17.59
CA TYR A 232 -11.61 7.03 -18.31
C TYR A 232 -12.61 6.11 -19.03
N GLU A 233 -12.36 5.79 -20.30
CA GLU A 233 -13.30 5.08 -21.18
C GLU A 233 -13.85 3.77 -20.58
N ASN A 234 -12.97 2.96 -20.00
CA ASN A 234 -13.33 1.66 -19.40
C ASN A 234 -13.44 1.72 -17.87
N TYR A 235 -13.69 2.91 -17.31
CA TYR A 235 -13.74 3.08 -15.86
C TYR A 235 -14.81 2.20 -15.20
N ASP A 236 -16.06 2.30 -15.65
CA ASP A 236 -17.19 1.65 -14.98
C ASP A 236 -17.04 0.12 -14.89
N PRO A 237 -16.75 -0.62 -15.98
CA PRO A 237 -16.54 -2.05 -15.88
C PRO A 237 -15.34 -2.42 -15.01
N MET A 238 -14.22 -1.70 -15.13
CA MET A 238 -13.03 -1.95 -14.31
C MET A 238 -13.29 -1.63 -12.84
N PHE A 239 -13.90 -0.48 -12.55
CA PHE A 239 -14.18 -0.06 -11.18
C PHE A 239 -15.15 -1.02 -10.48
N PHE A 240 -16.18 -1.49 -11.17
CA PHE A 240 -17.10 -2.49 -10.63
C PHE A 240 -16.37 -3.79 -10.25
N ARG A 241 -15.47 -4.28 -11.09
CA ARG A 241 -14.66 -5.47 -10.83
C ARG A 241 -13.68 -5.25 -9.67
N ILE A 242 -13.00 -4.10 -9.63
CA ILE A 242 -12.14 -3.70 -8.50
C ILE A 242 -12.93 -3.70 -7.19
N LYS A 243 -14.09 -3.06 -7.17
CA LYS A 243 -14.99 -3.03 -6.00
C LYS A 243 -15.34 -4.46 -5.54
N SER A 244 -15.65 -5.35 -6.47
CA SER A 244 -15.99 -6.75 -6.18
C SER A 244 -14.87 -7.48 -5.46
N ILE A 245 -13.65 -7.48 -6.02
CA ILE A 245 -12.52 -8.19 -5.41
C ILE A 245 -12.09 -7.57 -4.07
N LEU A 246 -12.13 -6.24 -3.94
CA LEU A 246 -11.80 -5.57 -2.68
C LEU A 246 -12.89 -5.78 -1.62
N THR A 247 -14.15 -5.99 -2.00
CA THR A 247 -15.20 -6.42 -1.09
C THR A 247 -14.94 -7.84 -0.57
N ASP A 248 -14.53 -8.78 -1.44
CA ASP A 248 -14.14 -10.12 -1.01
C ASP A 248 -12.91 -10.07 -0.08
N LEU A 249 -11.88 -9.33 -0.45
CA LEU A 249 -10.71 -9.10 0.40
C LEU A 249 -11.09 -8.54 1.78
N SER A 250 -12.02 -7.57 1.82
CA SER A 250 -12.53 -6.98 3.07
C SER A 250 -13.19 -8.02 3.98
N LYS A 251 -13.98 -8.93 3.40
CA LYS A 251 -14.61 -10.05 4.14
C LYS A 251 -13.55 -10.97 4.75
N GLU A 252 -12.51 -11.30 3.97
CA GLU A 252 -11.44 -12.17 4.46
C GLU A 252 -10.61 -11.49 5.56
N ILE A 253 -10.26 -10.23 5.41
CA ILE A 253 -9.58 -9.44 6.45
C ILE A 253 -10.43 -9.41 7.73
N LYS A 254 -11.73 -9.14 7.61
CA LYS A 254 -12.66 -9.09 8.75
C LYS A 254 -12.76 -10.42 9.47
N LYS A 255 -12.72 -11.57 8.77
CA LYS A 255 -12.72 -12.89 9.39
C LYS A 255 -11.49 -13.14 10.28
N GLN A 256 -10.34 -12.60 9.87
CA GLN A 256 -9.08 -12.75 10.61
C GLN A 256 -8.90 -11.71 11.72
N PHE A 257 -9.73 -10.67 11.75
CA PHE A 257 -9.65 -9.67 12.77
C PHE A 257 -10.12 -10.21 14.12
N PRO A 258 -9.39 -9.99 15.23
CA PRO A 258 -9.75 -10.55 16.52
C PRO A 258 -11.14 -10.06 16.98
N LYS A 259 -12.06 -10.99 17.25
CA LYS A 259 -13.46 -10.69 17.60
C LYS A 259 -13.61 -9.82 18.85
N ASN A 260 -12.68 -9.95 19.81
CA ASN A 260 -12.70 -9.25 21.09
C ASN A 260 -11.73 -8.06 21.14
N TYR A 261 -11.22 -7.65 19.99
CA TYR A 261 -10.32 -6.51 19.94
C TYR A 261 -11.07 -5.22 20.31
N LYS A 262 -10.54 -4.53 21.30
CA LYS A 262 -11.02 -3.21 21.69
C LYS A 262 -9.91 -2.21 21.49
N SER A 263 -10.14 -1.20 20.68
CA SER A 263 -9.22 -0.09 20.51
C SER A 263 -9.18 0.79 21.73
N PHE A 264 -7.97 1.20 22.12
CA PHE A 264 -7.75 2.25 23.13
C PHE A 264 -7.73 3.64 22.49
N TYR A 265 -7.72 3.71 21.17
CA TYR A 265 -7.60 4.94 20.39
C TYR A 265 -8.98 5.45 19.96
N ALA A 266 -9.07 6.74 19.67
CA ALA A 266 -10.26 7.33 19.08
C ALA A 266 -10.55 6.72 17.71
N LEU A 267 -9.49 6.44 16.94
CA LEU A 267 -9.53 5.84 15.62
C LEU A 267 -8.25 5.04 15.37
N GLU A 268 -8.41 3.87 14.78
CA GLU A 268 -7.31 3.20 14.08
C GLU A 268 -7.64 3.15 12.59
N TYR A 269 -6.67 3.45 11.73
CA TYR A 269 -6.89 3.50 10.29
C TYR A 269 -5.70 2.96 9.51
N GLN A 270 -5.96 2.53 8.30
CA GLN A 270 -4.94 2.22 7.30
C GLN A 270 -5.44 2.57 5.92
N LEU A 271 -4.75 3.49 5.26
CA LEU A 271 -4.90 3.73 3.84
C LEU A 271 -3.95 2.82 3.10
N CYS A 272 -4.50 1.96 2.23
CA CYS A 272 -3.76 1.01 1.42
C CYS A 272 -3.83 1.39 -0.06
N GLY A 273 -2.80 0.99 -0.81
CA GLY A 273 -2.75 1.12 -2.27
C GLY A 273 -2.71 -0.25 -2.93
N PRO A 274 -3.85 -0.88 -3.22
CA PRO A 274 -3.88 -2.08 -4.03
C PRO A 274 -3.45 -1.79 -5.46
N ASP A 275 -2.59 -2.65 -6.02
CA ASP A 275 -2.20 -2.65 -7.42
C ASP A 275 -2.94 -3.78 -8.14
N ILE A 276 -3.70 -3.41 -9.16
CA ILE A 276 -4.62 -4.30 -9.85
C ILE A 276 -4.34 -4.25 -11.35
N ILE A 277 -4.12 -5.42 -11.95
CA ILE A 277 -3.96 -5.56 -13.39
C ILE A 277 -5.18 -6.29 -13.97
N PHE A 278 -5.49 -6.07 -15.23
CA PHE A 278 -6.61 -6.66 -15.92
C PHE A 278 -6.15 -7.53 -17.09
N ASP A 279 -6.91 -8.57 -17.41
CA ASP A 279 -6.87 -9.22 -18.71
C ASP A 279 -7.89 -8.56 -19.69
N ASN A 280 -7.86 -8.96 -20.96
CA ASN A 280 -8.79 -8.44 -21.96
C ASN A 280 -10.26 -8.86 -21.75
N ASP A 281 -10.50 -9.87 -20.92
CA ASP A 281 -11.85 -10.27 -20.50
C ASP A 281 -12.32 -9.45 -19.29
N MET A 282 -11.58 -8.40 -18.93
CA MET A 282 -11.83 -7.52 -17.79
C MET A 282 -11.79 -8.24 -16.43
N ASN A 283 -11.09 -9.37 -16.33
CA ASN A 283 -10.87 -9.99 -15.03
C ASN A 283 -9.76 -9.26 -14.27
N PRO A 284 -10.01 -8.82 -13.04
CA PRO A 284 -9.03 -8.13 -12.22
C PRO A 284 -8.13 -9.12 -11.48
N TYR A 285 -6.86 -8.79 -11.38
CA TYR A 285 -5.88 -9.54 -10.57
C TYR A 285 -5.15 -8.59 -9.61
N LEU A 286 -5.25 -8.87 -8.32
CA LEU A 286 -4.55 -8.13 -7.28
C LEU A 286 -3.09 -8.58 -7.24
N LEU A 287 -2.16 -7.67 -7.52
CA LEU A 287 -0.72 -7.96 -7.54
C LEU A 287 -0.05 -7.75 -6.19
N GLU A 288 -0.41 -6.67 -5.50
CA GLU A 288 0.09 -6.32 -4.18
C GLU A 288 -0.88 -5.38 -3.44
N LEU A 289 -0.75 -5.32 -2.13
CA LEU A 289 -1.48 -4.39 -1.28
C LEU A 289 -0.47 -3.54 -0.51
N ASN A 290 -0.15 -2.37 -1.04
CA ASN A 290 0.79 -1.46 -0.39
C ASN A 290 0.12 -0.81 0.81
N THR A 291 0.64 -1.05 2.01
CA THR A 291 0.11 -0.47 3.24
C THR A 291 0.84 0.82 3.63
N ASN A 292 1.96 1.10 2.95
CA ASN A 292 2.76 2.30 3.17
C ASN A 292 2.51 3.33 2.05
N PHE A 293 2.15 4.55 2.42
CA PHE A 293 2.19 5.76 1.57
C PHE A 293 1.41 5.79 0.25
N PRO A 294 0.22 5.19 0.11
CA PRO A 294 -0.49 5.22 -1.17
C PRO A 294 -0.90 6.65 -1.58
N ALA A 295 -1.07 7.57 -0.63
CA ALA A 295 -1.43 8.98 -0.88
C ALA A 295 -0.22 9.93 -0.91
N TYR A 296 1.01 9.42 -0.95
CA TYR A 296 2.18 10.29 -1.05
C TYR A 296 2.28 10.98 -2.40
N VAL A 297 2.30 12.30 -2.37
CA VAL A 297 2.48 13.12 -3.57
C VAL A 297 3.95 13.09 -3.98
N MET A 298 4.24 12.39 -5.07
CA MET A 298 5.59 12.36 -5.65
C MET A 298 5.78 13.51 -6.64
N LYS A 299 7.02 13.96 -6.84
CA LYS A 299 7.36 14.95 -7.87
C LYS A 299 6.89 14.52 -9.26
N LYS A 300 7.00 13.23 -9.55
CA LYS A 300 6.64 12.56 -10.80
C LYS A 300 5.15 12.21 -10.97
N ASP A 301 4.29 12.48 -10.00
CA ASP A 301 2.86 12.35 -10.21
C ASP A 301 2.37 13.42 -11.19
N ILE A 302 1.48 13.04 -12.11
CA ILE A 302 0.76 14.02 -12.93
C ILE A 302 -0.13 14.91 -12.07
N ASN A 303 -0.46 16.10 -12.55
CA ASN A 303 -1.19 17.11 -11.76
C ASN A 303 -2.53 16.59 -11.20
N GLN A 304 -3.27 15.81 -11.98
CA GLN A 304 -4.52 15.19 -11.55
C GLN A 304 -4.31 14.26 -10.38
N VAL A 305 -3.30 13.39 -10.45
CA VAL A 305 -2.96 12.47 -9.35
C VAL A 305 -2.50 13.24 -8.10
N LYS A 306 -1.70 14.30 -8.28
CA LYS A 306 -1.32 15.20 -7.17
C LYS A 306 -2.51 15.84 -6.50
N LYS A 307 -3.47 16.32 -7.31
CA LYS A 307 -4.70 16.92 -6.82
C LYS A 307 -5.52 15.90 -6.01
N THR A 308 -5.78 14.72 -6.57
CA THR A 308 -6.53 13.65 -5.89
C THR A 308 -5.89 13.24 -4.56
N LYS A 309 -4.56 13.10 -4.53
CA LYS A 309 -3.85 12.75 -3.29
C LYS A 309 -3.97 13.83 -2.21
N ARG A 310 -4.00 15.13 -2.59
CA ARG A 310 -4.24 16.24 -1.65
C ARG A 310 -5.68 16.24 -1.16
N GLU A 311 -6.66 16.12 -2.07
CA GLU A 311 -8.08 16.04 -1.72
C GLU A 311 -8.32 14.86 -0.76
N LEU A 312 -7.71 13.70 -1.03
CA LEU A 312 -7.81 12.55 -0.15
C LEU A 312 -7.24 12.85 1.24
N ALA A 313 -6.10 13.54 1.32
CA ALA A 313 -5.50 13.97 2.57
C ALA A 313 -6.43 14.91 3.36
N ASP A 314 -7.03 15.89 2.67
CA ASP A 314 -7.97 16.85 3.28
C ASP A 314 -9.25 16.17 3.77
N ILE A 315 -9.80 15.24 2.99
CA ILE A 315 -10.97 14.44 3.41
C ILE A 315 -10.65 13.62 4.65
N LEU A 316 -9.52 12.91 4.66
CA LEU A 316 -9.14 12.09 5.81
C LEU A 316 -8.91 12.95 7.06
N THR A 317 -8.33 14.13 6.92
CA THR A 317 -8.14 15.04 8.06
C THR A 317 -9.46 15.55 8.59
N ASN A 318 -10.30 16.13 7.73
CA ASN A 318 -11.49 16.85 8.16
C ASN A 318 -12.70 15.95 8.42
N GLN A 319 -12.87 14.88 7.62
CA GLN A 319 -14.06 14.03 7.68
C GLN A 319 -13.84 12.72 8.43
N LEU A 320 -12.58 12.30 8.61
CA LEU A 320 -12.29 11.09 9.35
C LEU A 320 -11.65 11.41 10.71
N PHE A 321 -10.49 12.08 10.73
CA PHE A 321 -9.70 12.22 11.96
C PHE A 321 -10.38 13.17 12.94
N GLN A 322 -10.79 14.36 12.50
CA GLN A 322 -11.46 15.32 13.36
C GLN A 322 -12.79 14.76 13.91
N LYS A 323 -13.62 14.19 13.04
CA LYS A 323 -14.89 13.59 13.47
C LYS A 323 -14.69 12.44 14.45
N ALA A 324 -13.67 11.59 14.23
CA ALA A 324 -13.37 10.50 15.15
C ALA A 324 -12.98 11.00 16.54
N VAL A 325 -12.17 12.05 16.63
CA VAL A 325 -11.78 12.67 17.90
C VAL A 325 -12.98 13.29 18.62
N ASN A 326 -13.85 13.96 17.88
CA ASN A 326 -15.08 14.55 18.40
C ASN A 326 -16.19 13.51 18.69
N LYS A 327 -15.93 12.22 18.38
CA LYS A 327 -16.90 11.11 18.51
C LYS A 327 -18.16 11.28 17.64
N GLU A 328 -18.05 12.07 16.59
CA GLU A 328 -19.10 12.27 15.59
C GLU A 328 -19.26 11.07 14.66
N ASP A 329 -20.33 11.04 13.89
CA ASP A 329 -20.52 10.03 12.86
C ASP A 329 -19.66 10.34 11.64
N ILE A 330 -19.05 9.30 11.07
CA ILE A 330 -18.14 9.39 9.94
C ILE A 330 -18.91 9.01 8.68
N GLU A 331 -19.03 9.97 7.75
CA GLU A 331 -19.72 9.83 6.47
C GLU A 331 -18.78 10.11 5.31
N LEU A 332 -17.97 9.11 4.95
CA LEU A 332 -16.98 9.26 3.87
C LEU A 332 -17.60 9.11 2.48
N GLU A 333 -18.79 8.54 2.37
CA GLU A 333 -19.50 8.31 1.12
C GLU A 333 -19.83 9.62 0.40
N ASN A 334 -20.12 10.68 1.14
CA ASN A 334 -20.38 12.02 0.60
C ASN A 334 -19.11 12.69 0.02
N HIS A 335 -17.94 12.09 0.24
CA HIS A 335 -16.63 12.61 -0.15
C HIS A 335 -15.91 11.70 -1.16
N GLY A 336 -16.65 10.89 -1.92
CA GLY A 336 -16.10 10.05 -2.99
C GLY A 336 -15.54 8.70 -2.53
N PHE A 337 -15.75 8.32 -1.27
CA PHE A 337 -15.53 6.97 -0.82
C PHE A 337 -16.78 6.12 -1.01
N ILE A 338 -16.59 4.86 -1.33
CA ILE A 338 -17.64 3.87 -1.44
C ILE A 338 -17.43 2.84 -0.33
N LYS A 339 -18.44 2.64 0.49
CA LYS A 339 -18.39 1.62 1.52
C LYS A 339 -18.47 0.23 0.90
N LEU A 340 -17.54 -0.63 1.31
CA LEU A 340 -17.46 -2.01 0.81
C LEU A 340 -18.11 -3.01 1.77
N LEU A 341 -18.00 -2.74 3.09
CA LEU A 341 -18.50 -3.64 4.11
C LEU A 341 -18.75 -2.91 5.43
#